data_02e970b4e11a3ac912fa57a4fdb63c01
#
_entry.id   02e970b4e11a3ac912fa57a4fdb63c01
#
_cell.length_a   1.000
_cell.length_b   1.000
_cell.length_c   1.000
_cell.angle_alpha   90.00
_cell.angle_beta   90.00
_cell.angle_gamma   90.00
#
_symmetry.space_group_name_H-M   'P 1'
#
loop_
_entity.id
_entity.type
_entity.pdbx_description
1 polymer ?
#
loop_
_entity_poly.entity_id
_entity_poly.type
_entity_poly.pdbx_seq_one_letter_code
_entity_poly.pdbx_strand_id
1 'polypeptide(L)'
;MLGPQYLILNSHGGIRNEDGSPVALGYHTGHWEIGLLAEKAAIEFKKLGAVPFAAHVSDPCDGRSQGTTAMFDSLSYRNDASIVLRRLARSLPTAKGIMGVATCDKSMPAMMMALASLGELPVIFVRWCDPFGNRG
;
A
#
# COMPACT_ATOMS: atom_id res chain seq x y z
N MET A 1 18.61 -20.53 -9.98
CA MET A 1 18.90 -19.56 -8.90
C MET A 1 17.75 -18.55 -8.86
N LEU A 2 17.13 -18.36 -7.70
CA LEU A 2 16.11 -17.31 -7.54
C LEU A 2 16.81 -15.95 -7.54
N GLY A 3 16.22 -14.96 -8.25
CA GLY A 3 16.75 -13.61 -8.30
C GLY A 3 16.64 -12.85 -6.96
N PRO A 4 17.07 -11.58 -6.91
CA PRO A 4 16.94 -10.75 -5.72
C PRO A 4 15.47 -10.56 -5.35
N GLN A 5 15.18 -10.54 -4.05
CA GLN A 5 13.83 -10.41 -3.53
C GLN A 5 13.52 -8.94 -3.21
N TYR A 6 12.34 -8.50 -3.59
CA TYR A 6 11.81 -7.17 -3.28
C TYR A 6 10.41 -7.28 -2.71
N LEU A 7 10.08 -6.40 -1.77
CA LEU A 7 8.76 -6.34 -1.17
C LEU A 7 8.00 -5.11 -1.67
N ILE A 8 6.77 -5.30 -2.08
CA ILE A 8 5.83 -4.24 -2.43
C ILE A 8 4.81 -4.14 -1.30
N LEU A 9 4.98 -3.14 -0.43
CA LEU A 9 3.99 -2.78 0.58
C LEU A 9 2.96 -1.86 -0.05
N ASN A 10 1.69 -2.11 0.20
CA ASN A 10 0.66 -1.27 -0.39
C ASN A 10 -0.63 -1.20 0.44
N SER A 11 -1.43 -0.17 0.18
CA SER A 11 -2.69 0.10 0.86
C SER A 11 -3.92 -0.33 0.04
N HIS A 12 -3.78 -1.37 -0.76
CA HIS A 12 -4.88 -1.92 -1.56
C HIS A 12 -6.09 -2.27 -0.70
N GLY A 13 -7.29 -2.00 -1.23
CA GLY A 13 -8.58 -2.38 -0.65
C GLY A 13 -9.58 -2.76 -1.73
N GLY A 14 -10.55 -3.59 -1.35
CA GLY A 14 -11.53 -4.15 -2.27
C GLY A 14 -11.16 -5.53 -2.79
N ILE A 15 -12.09 -6.16 -3.48
CA ILE A 15 -11.94 -7.50 -4.09
C ILE A 15 -12.37 -7.42 -5.55
N ARG A 16 -11.61 -8.05 -6.43
CA ARG A 16 -11.86 -8.11 -7.88
C ARG A 16 -12.11 -9.53 -8.35
N ASN A 17 -12.86 -9.64 -9.44
CA ASN A 17 -12.91 -10.82 -10.28
C ASN A 17 -11.64 -10.93 -11.14
N GLU A 18 -11.45 -12.06 -11.80
CA GLU A 18 -10.35 -12.30 -12.74
C GLU A 18 -10.36 -11.32 -13.93
N ASP A 19 -11.53 -10.86 -14.37
CA ASP A 19 -11.71 -9.88 -15.43
C ASP A 19 -11.46 -8.42 -14.98
N GLY A 20 -11.12 -8.21 -13.69
CA GLY A 20 -10.86 -6.91 -13.11
C GLY A 20 -12.11 -6.17 -12.62
N SER A 21 -13.31 -6.72 -12.80
CA SER A 21 -14.55 -6.13 -12.30
C SER A 21 -14.65 -6.24 -10.76
N PRO A 22 -15.29 -5.26 -10.08
CA PRO A 22 -15.38 -5.27 -8.63
C PRO A 22 -16.35 -6.33 -8.10
N VAL A 23 -15.90 -7.13 -7.13
CA VAL A 23 -16.75 -7.98 -6.29
C VAL A 23 -17.16 -7.22 -5.02
N ALA A 24 -16.20 -6.59 -4.38
CA ALA A 24 -16.41 -5.71 -3.25
C ALA A 24 -15.56 -4.45 -3.41
N LEU A 25 -16.15 -3.29 -3.15
CA LEU A 25 -15.47 -2.02 -3.29
C LEU A 25 -14.50 -1.78 -2.14
N GLY A 26 -13.35 -1.13 -2.42
CA GLY A 26 -12.58 -0.43 -1.41
C GLY A 26 -13.36 0.79 -0.90
N TYR A 27 -12.88 1.42 0.16
CA TYR A 27 -13.57 2.59 0.72
C TYR A 27 -13.62 3.78 -0.23
N HIS A 28 -12.69 3.88 -1.17
CA HIS A 28 -12.76 4.73 -2.36
C HIS A 28 -11.95 4.14 -3.51
N THR A 29 -12.04 4.76 -4.69
CA THR A 29 -11.38 4.28 -5.92
C THR A 29 -9.85 4.19 -5.80
N GLY A 30 -9.23 5.10 -5.08
CA GLY A 30 -7.78 5.09 -4.88
C GLY A 30 -7.26 3.78 -4.23
N HIS A 31 -8.00 3.20 -3.28
CA HIS A 31 -7.63 1.91 -2.68
C HIS A 31 -7.61 0.77 -3.71
N TRP A 32 -8.51 0.82 -4.66
CA TRP A 32 -8.59 -0.13 -5.76
C TRP A 32 -7.41 0.00 -6.72
N GLU A 33 -7.10 1.23 -7.11
CA GLU A 33 -6.04 1.54 -8.09
C GLU A 33 -4.64 1.23 -7.54
N ILE A 34 -4.44 1.33 -6.23
CA ILE A 34 -3.19 0.88 -5.58
C ILE A 34 -2.91 -0.59 -5.87
N GLY A 35 -3.92 -1.44 -5.89
CA GLY A 35 -3.76 -2.83 -6.27
C GLY A 35 -3.26 -3.02 -7.70
N LEU A 36 -3.73 -2.20 -8.65
CA LEU A 36 -3.27 -2.22 -10.03
C LEU A 36 -1.80 -1.79 -10.14
N LEU A 37 -1.41 -0.76 -9.40
CA LEU A 37 -0.02 -0.29 -9.35
C LEU A 37 0.91 -1.35 -8.76
N ALA A 38 0.49 -1.99 -7.66
CA ALA A 38 1.27 -3.06 -7.02
C ALA A 38 1.45 -4.25 -7.96
N GLU A 39 0.40 -4.65 -8.67
CA GLU A 39 0.44 -5.71 -9.68
C GLU A 39 1.40 -5.36 -10.82
N LYS A 40 1.28 -4.15 -11.35
CA LYS A 40 2.17 -3.67 -12.42
C LYS A 40 3.63 -3.66 -11.97
N ALA A 41 3.90 -3.18 -10.77
CA ALA A 41 5.24 -3.19 -10.19
C ALA A 41 5.79 -4.62 -10.08
N ALA A 42 4.98 -5.57 -9.62
CA ALA A 42 5.38 -6.97 -9.52
C ALA A 42 5.75 -7.56 -10.89
N ILE A 43 4.98 -7.24 -11.91
CA ILE A 43 5.26 -7.67 -13.30
C ILE A 43 6.61 -7.11 -13.77
N GLU A 44 6.88 -5.83 -13.52
CA GLU A 44 8.14 -5.21 -13.92
C GLU A 44 9.34 -5.77 -13.14
N PHE A 45 9.21 -6.03 -11.84
CA PHE A 45 10.24 -6.71 -11.06
C PHE A 45 10.58 -8.10 -11.64
N LYS A 46 9.57 -8.87 -12.04
CA LYS A 46 9.78 -10.17 -12.68
C LYS A 46 10.54 -10.05 -14.00
N LYS A 47 10.22 -9.07 -14.84
CA LYS A 47 10.94 -8.82 -16.10
C LYS A 47 12.42 -8.52 -15.87
N LEU A 48 12.75 -7.91 -14.74
CA LEU A 48 14.13 -7.61 -14.34
C LEU A 48 14.84 -8.81 -13.67
N GLY A 49 14.21 -9.98 -13.63
CA GLY A 49 14.78 -11.17 -13.01
C GLY A 49 14.69 -11.21 -11.49
N ALA A 50 13.90 -10.32 -10.89
CA ALA A 50 13.68 -10.28 -9.46
C ALA A 50 12.48 -11.14 -9.03
N VAL A 51 12.42 -11.45 -7.73
CA VAL A 51 11.30 -12.14 -7.11
C VAL A 51 10.51 -11.14 -6.26
N PRO A 52 9.35 -10.65 -6.74
CA PRO A 52 8.51 -9.73 -5.98
C PRO A 52 7.65 -10.47 -4.96
N PHE A 53 7.56 -9.88 -3.78
CA PHE A 53 6.55 -10.19 -2.76
C PHE A 53 5.62 -9.00 -2.60
N ALA A 54 4.36 -9.22 -2.25
CA ALA A 54 3.41 -8.15 -1.97
C ALA A 54 2.73 -8.38 -0.63
N ALA A 55 2.58 -7.31 0.13
CA ALA A 55 1.85 -7.32 1.40
C ALA A 55 0.94 -6.08 1.47
N HIS A 56 -0.24 -6.27 2.03
CA HIS A 56 -1.30 -5.28 2.01
C HIS A 56 -1.68 -4.86 3.43
N VAL A 57 -1.81 -3.57 3.63
CA VAL A 57 -2.47 -2.98 4.82
C VAL A 57 -3.41 -1.91 4.29
N SER A 58 -4.69 -2.26 4.16
CA SER A 58 -5.71 -1.31 3.74
C SER A 58 -5.86 -0.19 4.77
N ASP A 59 -6.45 0.91 4.41
CA ASP A 59 -6.62 2.06 5.30
C ASP A 59 -8.08 2.50 5.45
N PRO A 60 -8.39 3.27 6.51
CA PRO A 60 -9.68 3.90 6.63
C PRO A 60 -9.83 5.00 5.58
N CYS A 61 -11.03 5.44 5.36
CA CYS A 61 -11.31 6.58 4.49
C CYS A 61 -11.86 7.75 5.31
N ASP A 62 -11.08 8.80 5.46
CA ASP A 62 -11.49 10.00 6.18
C ASP A 62 -12.68 10.68 5.53
N GLY A 63 -12.81 10.60 4.21
CA GLY A 63 -13.95 11.10 3.48
C GLY A 63 -15.28 10.42 3.82
N ARG A 64 -15.24 9.13 4.19
CA ARG A 64 -16.44 8.40 4.65
C ARG A 64 -16.72 8.58 6.12
N SER A 65 -15.70 8.77 6.93
CA SER A 65 -15.83 8.84 8.39
C SER A 65 -15.99 10.26 8.92
N GLN A 66 -15.66 11.30 8.13
CA GLN A 66 -15.76 12.67 8.60
C GLN A 66 -17.21 13.02 9.03
N GLY A 67 -17.34 13.77 10.11
CA GLY A 67 -18.63 14.08 10.71
C GLY A 67 -19.23 12.95 11.55
N THR A 68 -18.52 11.84 11.71
CA THR A 68 -18.92 10.71 12.55
C THR A 68 -17.89 10.43 13.62
N THR A 69 -18.24 9.60 14.62
CA THR A 69 -17.30 9.15 15.68
C THR A 69 -16.17 8.29 15.14
N ALA A 70 -16.35 7.64 13.99
CA ALA A 70 -15.32 6.85 13.34
C ALA A 70 -14.06 7.66 12.96
N MET A 71 -14.20 8.98 12.81
CA MET A 71 -13.07 9.87 12.54
C MET A 71 -12.03 9.90 13.67
N PHE A 72 -12.43 9.60 14.90
CA PHE A 72 -11.52 9.52 16.05
C PHE A 72 -10.46 8.42 15.90
N ASP A 73 -10.74 7.38 15.12
CA ASP A 73 -9.80 6.28 14.88
C ASP A 73 -8.74 6.58 13.82
N SER A 74 -8.91 7.66 13.07
CA SER A 74 -8.08 7.95 11.89
C SER A 74 -6.59 8.12 12.22
N LEU A 75 -6.26 8.92 13.24
CA LEU A 75 -4.86 9.12 13.66
C LEU A 75 -4.27 7.89 14.32
N SER A 76 -5.04 7.21 15.15
CA SER A 76 -4.64 5.96 15.79
C SER A 76 -4.33 4.91 14.74
N TYR A 77 -5.17 4.79 13.73
CA TYR A 77 -4.94 3.87 12.61
C TYR A 77 -3.62 4.17 11.88
N ARG A 78 -3.32 5.44 11.60
CA ARG A 78 -2.06 5.81 10.97
C ARG A 78 -0.86 5.29 11.74
N ASN A 79 -0.88 5.44 13.07
CA ASN A 79 0.19 4.98 13.93
C ASN A 79 0.30 3.45 13.93
N ASP A 80 -0.83 2.76 14.06
CA ASP A 80 -0.89 1.30 14.06
C ASP A 80 -0.45 0.74 12.71
N ALA A 81 -0.91 1.31 11.61
CA ALA A 81 -0.53 0.91 10.27
C ALA A 81 0.98 1.05 10.02
N SER A 82 1.61 2.13 10.49
CA SER A 82 3.05 2.32 10.37
C SER A 82 3.85 1.21 11.07
N ILE A 83 3.38 0.77 12.23
CA ILE A 83 3.99 -0.34 12.98
C ILE A 83 3.80 -1.66 12.24
N VAL A 84 2.59 -1.93 11.74
CA VAL A 84 2.29 -3.17 11.01
C VAL A 84 3.08 -3.24 9.71
N LEU A 85 3.13 -2.16 8.93
CA LEU A 85 3.91 -2.08 7.69
C LEU A 85 5.40 -2.33 7.95
N ARG A 86 5.95 -1.73 9.01
CA ARG A 86 7.33 -1.97 9.43
C ARG A 86 7.59 -3.44 9.78
N ARG A 87 6.66 -4.07 10.48
CA ARG A 87 6.76 -5.50 10.85
C ARG A 87 6.70 -6.40 9.62
N LEU A 88 5.81 -6.10 8.68
CA LEU A 88 5.75 -6.82 7.39
C LEU A 88 7.06 -6.69 6.61
N ALA A 89 7.63 -5.49 6.54
CA ALA A 89 8.91 -5.27 5.90
C ALA A 89 10.03 -6.12 6.54
N ARG A 90 10.09 -6.17 7.86
CA ARG A 90 11.08 -6.94 8.60
C ARG A 90 10.85 -8.45 8.57
N SER A 91 9.65 -8.90 8.23
CA SER A 91 9.33 -10.32 8.12
C SER A 91 9.87 -10.96 6.82
N LEU A 92 10.41 -10.14 5.91
CA LEU A 92 11.15 -10.61 4.74
C LEU A 92 12.62 -10.18 4.85
N PRO A 93 13.43 -10.84 5.69
CA PRO A 93 14.80 -10.41 5.97
C PRO A 93 15.74 -10.54 4.77
N THR A 94 15.33 -11.27 3.75
CA THR A 94 16.07 -11.46 2.49
C THR A 94 15.78 -10.36 1.45
N ALA A 95 14.88 -9.43 1.74
CA ALA A 95 14.56 -8.33 0.83
C ALA A 95 15.79 -7.46 0.56
N LYS A 96 16.01 -7.14 -0.70
CA LYS A 96 17.07 -6.22 -1.17
C LYS A 96 16.59 -4.78 -1.30
N GLY A 97 15.29 -4.56 -1.20
CA GLY A 97 14.67 -3.25 -1.22
C GLY A 97 13.16 -3.36 -1.06
N ILE A 98 12.52 -2.24 -0.76
CA ILE A 98 11.08 -2.17 -0.53
C ILE A 98 10.49 -1.02 -1.33
N MET A 99 9.40 -1.31 -2.03
CA MET A 99 8.56 -0.31 -2.65
C MET A 99 7.29 -0.14 -1.81
N GLY A 100 7.00 1.06 -1.35
CA GLY A 100 5.74 1.41 -0.72
C GLY A 100 4.82 2.11 -1.72
N VAL A 101 3.59 1.65 -1.84
CA VAL A 101 2.57 2.24 -2.71
C VAL A 101 1.34 2.56 -1.87
N ALA A 102 1.00 3.83 -1.74
CA ALA A 102 -0.09 4.26 -0.86
C ALA A 102 -0.87 5.44 -1.43
N THR A 103 -2.09 5.59 -0.93
CA THR A 103 -2.99 6.71 -1.19
C THR A 103 -3.61 7.18 0.12
N CYS A 104 -4.35 8.27 0.09
CA CYS A 104 -5.09 8.85 1.23
C CYS A 104 -4.24 9.44 2.35
N ASP A 105 -4.96 10.19 3.21
CA ASP A 105 -4.39 11.05 4.26
C ASP A 105 -3.66 10.28 5.37
N LYS A 106 -4.00 9.01 5.58
CA LYS A 106 -3.44 8.22 6.67
C LYS A 106 -2.47 7.14 6.19
N SER A 107 -2.74 6.49 5.07
CA SER A 107 -1.83 5.46 4.57
C SER A 107 -0.54 6.04 4.00
N MET A 108 -0.57 7.21 3.38
CA MET A 108 0.65 7.84 2.89
C MET A 108 1.66 8.13 4.01
N PRO A 109 1.31 8.89 5.07
CA PRO A 109 2.24 9.12 6.17
C PRO A 109 2.60 7.84 6.93
N ALA A 110 1.68 6.89 7.08
CA ALA A 110 1.98 5.60 7.70
C ALA A 110 3.05 4.83 6.91
N MET A 111 2.92 4.79 5.58
CA MET A 111 3.90 4.16 4.70
C MET A 111 5.25 4.87 4.78
N MET A 112 5.26 6.19 4.72
CA MET A 112 6.49 6.98 4.83
C MET A 112 7.21 6.74 6.16
N MET A 113 6.49 6.73 7.29
CA MET A 113 7.05 6.43 8.60
C MET A 113 7.63 5.01 8.66
N ALA A 114 6.91 4.03 8.12
CA ALA A 114 7.36 2.65 8.06
C ALA A 114 8.66 2.53 7.25
N LEU A 115 8.67 3.07 6.03
CA LEU A 115 9.85 3.02 5.15
C LEU A 115 11.05 3.75 5.76
N ALA A 116 10.85 4.92 6.35
CA ALA A 116 11.91 5.68 7.01
C ALA A 116 12.53 4.93 8.20
N SER A 117 11.78 4.03 8.82
CA SER A 117 12.23 3.25 9.97
C SER A 117 13.10 2.04 9.62
N LEU A 118 13.31 1.74 8.35
CA LEU A 118 13.99 0.53 7.88
C LEU A 118 15.52 0.66 7.74
N GLY A 119 16.08 1.79 8.14
CA GLY A 119 17.52 1.99 8.21
C GLY A 119 18.17 2.03 6.83
N GLU A 120 19.14 1.14 6.61
CA GLU A 120 19.97 1.14 5.40
C GLU A 120 19.35 0.42 4.19
N LEU A 121 18.17 -0.18 4.36
CA LEU A 121 17.51 -0.87 3.26
C LEU A 121 17.04 0.13 2.20
N PRO A 122 17.35 -0.07 0.91
CA PRO A 122 16.85 0.79 -0.16
C PRO A 122 15.34 0.79 -0.19
N VAL A 123 14.73 1.97 -0.17
CA VAL A 123 13.28 2.13 -0.20
C VAL A 123 12.86 3.14 -1.26
N ILE A 124 11.71 2.92 -1.87
CA ILE A 124 11.05 3.86 -2.75
C ILE A 124 9.60 4.01 -2.35
N PHE A 125 9.08 5.23 -2.38
CA PHE A 125 7.70 5.52 -2.10
C PHE A 125 7.00 6.05 -3.34
N VAL A 126 5.92 5.39 -3.73
CA VAL A 126 5.04 5.78 -4.84
C VAL A 126 3.69 6.17 -4.24
N ARG A 127 3.32 7.42 -4.41
CA ARG A 127 1.99 7.88 -4.03
C ARG A 127 1.05 7.84 -5.23
N TRP A 128 -0.19 7.49 -4.98
CA TRP A 128 -1.28 7.68 -5.92
C TRP A 128 -2.17 8.83 -5.43
N CYS A 129 -2.41 9.79 -6.29
CA CYS A 129 -3.43 10.81 -6.10
C CYS A 129 -4.37 10.71 -7.29
N ASP A 130 -5.65 10.59 -7.04
CA ASP A 130 -6.64 10.78 -8.10
C ASP A 130 -6.60 12.25 -8.55
N PRO A 131 -6.12 12.57 -9.76
CA PRO A 131 -6.04 13.94 -10.23
C PRO A 131 -7.39 14.57 -10.48
N PHE A 132 -8.47 13.78 -10.47
CA PHE A 132 -9.81 14.24 -10.83
C PHE A 132 -10.75 14.31 -9.63
N GLY A 133 -10.30 14.00 -8.42
CA GLY A 133 -11.07 14.03 -7.18
C GLY A 133 -12.51 13.57 -7.41
N ASN A 134 -12.98 12.62 -6.68
CA ASN A 134 -14.33 12.04 -6.78
C ASN A 134 -15.36 12.96 -7.45
N ARG A 135 -15.52 12.89 -8.75
CA ARG A 135 -16.73 13.35 -9.44
C ARG A 135 -17.69 12.17 -9.46
N GLY A 136 -18.24 11.89 -8.31
CA GLY A 136 -19.38 11.03 -8.14
C GLY A 136 -20.65 11.81 -8.29
#